data_0adf14dc83a695a3cb699ece1259ca58
#
_entry.id   0adf14dc83a695a3cb699ece1259ca58
#
_cell.length_a   1.000
_cell.length_b   1.000
_cell.length_c   1.000
_cell.angle_alpha   90.00
_cell.angle_beta   90.00
_cell.angle_gamma   90.00
#
_symmetry.space_group_name_H-M   'P 1'
#
loop_
_entity.id
_entity.type
_entity.pdbx_description
1 polymer ?
#
loop_
_entity_poly.entity_id
_entity_poly.type
_entity_poly.pdbx_seq_one_letter_code
_entity_poly.pdbx_strand_id
1 'polypeptide(L)'
;SRFGYPSFYDTLSKNYLPYFLVPNISIGEQFSPLVGIDMMFTNQLQAKFEYTKSRQLSLSLVDFQLSEVRTSEFVIGAGYRKRGLKLLAGLKLPKWLNKDGGKTLDNEINFRLDFRIRDNVTANSRLDQDNTFATGGSRDITISPSIDYFLNNRINIKLYFDQRRVNPYISSSAPIVNTRA
;
A
#
# COMPACT_ATOMS: atom_id res chain seq x y z
N SER A 1 9.76 -27.20 -34.73
CA SER A 1 9.46 -26.62 -33.41
C SER A 1 8.11 -25.92 -33.47
N ARG A 2 7.26 -26.17 -32.50
CA ARG A 2 5.92 -25.62 -32.43
C ARG A 2 5.88 -24.09 -32.20
N PHE A 3 6.99 -23.48 -31.85
CA PHE A 3 7.10 -22.07 -31.49
C PHE A 3 8.25 -21.32 -32.12
N GLY A 4 8.84 -21.87 -33.23
CA GLY A 4 9.97 -21.21 -33.93
C GLY A 4 11.29 -21.24 -33.19
N TYR A 5 11.40 -21.89 -32.04
CA TYR A 5 12.66 -22.04 -31.32
C TYR A 5 13.49 -23.19 -31.93
N PRO A 6 14.82 -23.02 -32.00
CA PRO A 6 15.69 -24.09 -32.47
C PRO A 6 15.55 -25.31 -31.55
N SER A 7 15.43 -26.48 -32.12
CA SER A 7 15.27 -27.75 -31.43
C SER A 7 16.14 -28.81 -32.05
N PHE A 8 16.56 -29.77 -31.27
CA PHE A 8 17.22 -30.96 -31.74
C PHE A 8 16.34 -32.19 -31.56
N TYR A 9 16.51 -33.17 -32.43
CA TYR A 9 15.77 -34.43 -32.33
C TYR A 9 16.53 -35.39 -31.41
N ASP A 10 15.90 -35.79 -30.31
CA ASP A 10 16.45 -36.81 -29.41
C ASP A 10 16.00 -38.19 -29.87
N THR A 11 16.96 -39.04 -30.25
CA THR A 11 16.72 -40.38 -30.77
C THR A 11 16.26 -41.37 -29.71
N LEU A 12 16.54 -41.10 -28.42
CA LEU A 12 16.12 -41.95 -27.31
C LEU A 12 14.65 -41.75 -26.95
N SER A 13 14.26 -40.52 -26.80
CA SER A 13 12.87 -40.16 -26.49
C SER A 13 11.96 -40.05 -27.72
N LYS A 14 12.53 -40.10 -28.93
CA LYS A 14 11.86 -39.89 -30.23
C LYS A 14 11.09 -38.56 -30.30
N ASN A 15 11.56 -37.55 -29.60
CA ASN A 15 10.94 -36.24 -29.53
C ASN A 15 11.91 -35.13 -29.91
N TYR A 16 11.34 -33.96 -30.32
CA TYR A 16 12.13 -32.76 -30.50
C TYR A 16 12.26 -32.04 -29.16
N LEU A 17 13.49 -31.86 -28.68
CA LEU A 17 13.81 -31.11 -27.48
C LEU A 17 14.26 -29.70 -27.86
N PRO A 18 13.79 -28.65 -27.18
CA PRO A 18 14.26 -27.30 -27.44
C PRO A 18 15.69 -27.10 -26.94
N TYR A 19 16.50 -26.35 -27.70
CA TYR A 19 17.85 -25.97 -27.26
C TYR A 19 17.82 -25.07 -26.01
N PHE A 20 16.76 -24.30 -25.86
CA PHE A 20 16.58 -23.42 -24.72
C PHE A 20 15.45 -23.95 -23.87
N LEU A 21 15.76 -24.30 -22.65
CA LEU A 21 14.76 -24.58 -21.59
C LEU A 21 14.36 -23.26 -20.97
N VAL A 22 13.08 -22.95 -21.00
CA VAL A 22 12.51 -21.86 -20.22
C VAL A 22 12.11 -22.42 -18.86
N PRO A 23 12.92 -22.20 -17.80
CA PRO A 23 12.65 -22.83 -16.51
C PRO A 23 11.45 -22.23 -15.80
N ASN A 24 11.23 -20.92 -16.01
CA ASN A 24 10.17 -20.17 -15.31
C ASN A 24 9.43 -19.23 -16.26
N ILE A 25 8.14 -19.11 -16.06
CA ILE A 25 7.28 -18.13 -16.73
C ILE A 25 6.61 -17.29 -15.66
N SER A 26 6.67 -15.97 -15.77
CA SER A 26 5.96 -15.07 -14.87
C SER A 26 4.99 -14.17 -15.64
N ILE A 27 3.82 -13.97 -15.06
CA ILE A 27 2.78 -13.07 -15.58
C ILE A 27 2.41 -12.12 -14.45
N GLY A 28 2.50 -10.83 -14.69
CA GLY A 28 2.11 -9.78 -13.75
C GLY A 28 0.92 -8.99 -14.27
N GLU A 29 -0.07 -8.82 -13.42
CA GLU A 29 -1.22 -7.94 -13.64
C GLU A 29 -1.22 -6.88 -12.54
N GLN A 30 -1.24 -5.61 -12.91
CA GLN A 30 -1.23 -4.52 -11.95
C GLN A 30 -2.26 -3.45 -12.34
N PHE A 31 -3.16 -3.19 -11.44
CA PHE A 31 -4.15 -2.12 -11.52
C PHE A 31 -3.93 -1.17 -10.34
N SER A 32 -3.28 -0.03 -10.57
CA SER A 32 -2.88 0.88 -9.51
C SER A 32 -3.05 2.34 -9.94
N PRO A 33 -4.18 2.97 -9.57
CA PRO A 33 -5.36 2.38 -8.95
C PRO A 33 -6.27 1.70 -9.98
N LEU A 34 -7.07 0.71 -9.54
CA LEU A 34 -8.18 0.17 -10.33
C LEU A 34 -9.36 1.13 -10.31
N VAL A 35 -9.63 1.71 -9.14
CA VAL A 35 -10.61 2.77 -8.93
C VAL A 35 -10.00 3.81 -8.01
N GLY A 36 -10.08 5.08 -8.39
CA GLY A 36 -9.69 6.22 -7.58
C GLY A 36 -10.77 7.30 -7.64
N ILE A 37 -11.18 7.79 -6.48
CA ILE A 37 -12.17 8.85 -6.35
C ILE A 37 -11.59 9.90 -5.40
N ASP A 38 -11.36 11.10 -5.91
CA ASP A 38 -10.95 12.25 -5.13
C ASP A 38 -12.09 13.27 -5.09
N MET A 39 -12.55 13.61 -3.89
CA MET A 39 -13.64 14.53 -3.67
C MET A 39 -13.14 15.76 -2.92
N MET A 40 -13.43 16.93 -3.44
CA MET A 40 -13.18 18.21 -2.77
C MET A 40 -14.51 18.89 -2.47
N PHE A 41 -14.75 19.15 -1.19
CA PHE A 41 -15.94 19.84 -0.74
C PHE A 41 -15.66 21.35 -0.54
N THR A 42 -16.68 22.16 -0.66
CA THR A 42 -16.58 23.63 -0.58
C THR A 42 -15.97 24.13 0.74
N ASN A 43 -16.06 23.35 1.81
CA ASN A 43 -15.58 23.69 3.16
C ASN A 43 -14.11 23.26 3.41
N GLN A 44 -13.28 23.12 2.37
CA GLN A 44 -11.89 22.70 2.51
C GLN A 44 -11.74 21.27 3.08
N LEU A 45 -12.81 20.49 3.03
CA LEU A 45 -12.79 19.06 3.31
C LEU A 45 -12.45 18.32 2.03
N GLN A 46 -11.50 17.38 2.13
CA GLN A 46 -11.11 16.49 1.05
C GLN A 46 -11.36 15.05 1.49
N ALA A 47 -11.86 14.24 0.59
CA ALA A 47 -11.97 12.82 0.81
C ALA A 47 -11.38 12.08 -0.39
N LYS A 48 -10.63 11.04 -0.11
CA LYS A 48 -9.98 10.19 -1.11
C LYS A 48 -10.36 8.76 -0.87
N PHE A 49 -10.70 8.08 -1.94
CA PHE A 49 -10.92 6.64 -1.95
C PHE A 49 -10.11 6.03 -3.09
N GLU A 50 -9.30 5.04 -2.79
CA GLU A 50 -8.50 4.30 -3.76
C GLU A 50 -8.63 2.80 -3.55
N TYR A 51 -8.76 2.07 -4.65
CA TYR A 51 -8.69 0.62 -4.67
C TYR A 51 -7.63 0.17 -5.66
N THR A 52 -6.66 -0.56 -5.17
CA THR A 52 -5.55 -1.11 -5.95
C THR A 52 -5.60 -2.63 -5.90
N LYS A 53 -5.33 -3.25 -7.02
CA LYS A 53 -5.25 -4.70 -7.14
C LYS A 53 -4.03 -5.10 -7.96
N SER A 54 -3.28 -6.07 -7.48
CA SER A 54 -2.19 -6.69 -8.24
C SER A 54 -2.22 -8.20 -8.10
N ARG A 55 -1.78 -8.88 -9.13
CA ARG A 55 -1.65 -10.33 -9.19
C ARG A 55 -0.38 -10.67 -9.91
N GLN A 56 0.41 -11.54 -9.33
CA GLN A 56 1.61 -12.08 -9.94
C GLN A 56 1.53 -13.61 -9.94
N LEU A 57 1.68 -14.19 -11.11
CA LEU A 57 1.77 -15.63 -11.33
C LEU A 57 3.20 -15.97 -11.72
N SER A 58 3.76 -17.00 -11.12
CA SER A 58 5.06 -17.56 -11.48
C SER A 58 4.93 -19.07 -11.61
N LEU A 59 5.17 -19.57 -12.80
CA LEU A 59 5.13 -20.99 -13.11
C LEU A 59 6.56 -21.51 -13.27
N SER A 60 6.96 -22.47 -12.42
CA SER A 60 8.15 -23.26 -12.58
C SER A 60 7.83 -24.48 -13.47
N LEU A 61 8.49 -24.58 -14.61
CA LEU A 61 8.36 -25.72 -15.52
C LEU A 61 9.22 -26.89 -15.10
N VAL A 62 10.18 -26.68 -14.19
CA VAL A 62 11.04 -27.74 -13.65
C VAL A 62 10.32 -28.53 -12.56
N ASP A 63 9.66 -27.81 -11.64
CA ASP A 63 9.01 -28.41 -10.47
C ASP A 63 7.49 -28.52 -10.65
N PHE A 64 6.94 -28.09 -11.78
CA PHE A 64 5.51 -28.01 -12.06
C PHE A 64 4.74 -27.25 -10.99
N GLN A 65 5.37 -26.23 -10.42
CA GLN A 65 4.81 -25.42 -9.35
C GLN A 65 4.34 -24.07 -9.88
N LEU A 66 3.08 -23.75 -9.59
CA LEU A 66 2.49 -22.45 -9.83
C LEU A 66 2.43 -21.67 -8.49
N SER A 67 3.12 -20.57 -8.43
CA SER A 67 3.02 -19.61 -7.31
C SER A 67 2.19 -18.42 -7.73
N GLU A 68 1.19 -18.08 -6.94
CA GLU A 68 0.34 -16.92 -7.14
C GLU A 68 0.40 -15.99 -5.93
N VAL A 69 0.74 -14.73 -6.18
CA VAL A 69 0.67 -13.66 -5.18
C VAL A 69 -0.43 -12.69 -5.59
N ARG A 70 -1.42 -12.52 -4.72
CA ARG A 70 -2.51 -11.55 -4.89
C ARG A 70 -2.41 -10.49 -3.81
N THR A 71 -2.47 -9.24 -4.22
CA THR A 71 -2.54 -8.11 -3.31
C THR A 71 -3.74 -7.26 -3.68
N SER A 72 -4.56 -6.93 -2.69
CA SER A 72 -5.62 -5.92 -2.81
C SER A 72 -5.49 -4.90 -1.70
N GLU A 73 -5.66 -3.64 -2.03
CA GLU A 73 -5.47 -2.53 -1.09
C GLU A 73 -6.60 -1.52 -1.26
N PHE A 74 -7.22 -1.18 -0.13
CA PHE A 74 -8.16 -0.07 -0.02
C PHE A 74 -7.51 1.05 0.77
N VAL A 75 -7.58 2.25 0.25
CA VAL A 75 -7.13 3.47 0.93
C VAL A 75 -8.31 4.43 1.01
N ILE A 76 -8.61 4.86 2.23
CA ILE A 76 -9.60 5.89 2.51
C ILE A 76 -8.86 7.03 3.19
N GLY A 77 -8.81 8.19 2.56
CA GLY A 77 -8.20 9.40 3.09
C GLY A 77 -9.25 10.47 3.37
N ALA A 78 -9.11 11.17 4.49
CA ALA A 78 -9.87 12.37 4.78
C ALA A 78 -8.90 13.50 5.16
N GLY A 79 -9.06 14.66 4.55
CA GLY A 79 -8.27 15.85 4.82
C GLY A 79 -9.17 17.05 5.11
N TYR A 80 -8.84 17.80 6.15
CA TYR A 80 -9.53 19.05 6.48
C TYR A 80 -8.50 20.14 6.72
N ARG A 81 -8.66 21.26 6.02
CA ARG A 81 -7.77 22.41 6.12
C ARG A 81 -8.56 23.63 6.56
N LYS A 82 -8.11 24.32 7.60
CA LYS A 82 -8.73 25.55 8.04
C LYS A 82 -7.71 26.64 8.35
N ARG A 83 -7.92 27.82 7.81
CA ARG A 83 -7.12 29.01 8.07
C ARG A 83 -7.79 29.91 9.10
N GLY A 84 -6.99 30.67 9.83
CA GLY A 84 -7.49 31.68 10.77
C GLY A 84 -7.99 31.12 12.09
N LEU A 85 -7.60 29.91 12.50
CA LEU A 85 -7.91 29.32 13.79
C LEU A 85 -6.97 29.88 14.87
N LYS A 86 -7.50 30.70 15.75
CA LYS A 86 -6.75 31.25 16.90
C LYS A 86 -6.73 30.25 18.07
N LEU A 87 -6.22 29.04 17.87
CA LEU A 87 -6.15 28.02 18.94
C LEU A 87 -5.32 28.47 20.15
N LEU A 88 -4.32 29.33 19.93
CA LEU A 88 -3.43 29.84 20.96
C LEU A 88 -3.73 31.29 21.38
N ALA A 89 -4.90 31.83 21.02
CA ALA A 89 -5.24 33.22 21.34
C ALA A 89 -5.36 33.49 22.85
N GLY A 90 -5.51 32.45 23.65
CA GLY A 90 -5.54 32.56 25.14
C GLY A 90 -4.17 32.39 25.81
N LEU A 91 -3.15 31.96 25.09
CA LEU A 91 -1.80 31.81 25.63
C LEU A 91 -1.02 33.13 25.48
N LYS A 92 -0.52 33.69 26.60
CA LYS A 92 0.40 34.82 26.57
C LYS A 92 1.71 34.36 25.96
N LEU A 93 1.81 34.44 24.63
CA LEU A 93 3.04 34.11 23.92
C LEU A 93 4.12 35.14 24.22
N PRO A 94 5.40 34.72 24.37
CA PRO A 94 6.52 35.63 24.57
C PRO A 94 6.60 36.65 23.43
N LYS A 95 7.01 37.89 23.74
CA LYS A 95 7.08 39.02 22.78
C LYS A 95 7.95 38.75 21.53
N TRP A 96 8.94 37.84 21.62
CA TRP A 96 9.77 37.45 20.48
C TRP A 96 9.02 36.59 19.44
N LEU A 97 7.95 35.91 19.85
CA LEU A 97 7.08 35.15 18.94
C LEU A 97 6.05 36.05 18.25
N ASN A 98 5.77 37.22 18.84
CA ASN A 98 4.72 38.15 18.41
C ASN A 98 5.29 39.37 17.65
N LYS A 99 6.50 39.22 17.08
CA LYS A 99 7.29 40.34 16.55
C LYS A 99 6.80 40.90 15.20
N ASP A 100 5.79 40.34 14.59
CA ASP A 100 5.25 40.81 13.32
C ASP A 100 4.05 41.75 13.46
N GLY A 101 4.13 42.69 14.42
CA GLY A 101 3.31 43.92 14.44
C GLY A 101 1.83 43.75 14.19
N GLY A 102 1.12 42.90 14.92
CA GLY A 102 -0.34 42.89 14.94
C GLY A 102 -1.05 42.41 13.68
N LYS A 103 -0.35 41.93 12.66
CA LYS A 103 -0.97 41.20 11.55
C LYS A 103 -1.45 39.86 12.07
N THR A 104 -2.72 39.57 11.87
CA THR A 104 -3.34 38.28 12.15
C THR A 104 -2.39 37.19 11.66
N LEU A 105 -1.84 36.42 12.60
CA LEU A 105 -1.06 35.24 12.30
C LEU A 105 -1.91 34.37 11.36
N ASP A 106 -1.45 34.13 10.17
CA ASP A 106 -2.10 33.22 9.22
C ASP A 106 -1.93 31.77 9.74
N ASN A 107 -2.59 31.50 10.85
CA ASN A 107 -2.59 30.21 11.47
C ASN A 107 -3.38 29.25 10.56
N GLU A 108 -2.77 28.16 10.22
CA GLU A 108 -3.40 27.13 9.42
C GLU A 108 -3.32 25.80 10.16
N ILE A 109 -4.43 25.09 10.21
CA ILE A 109 -4.46 23.71 10.67
C ILE A 109 -4.83 22.80 9.52
N ASN A 110 -4.02 21.76 9.33
CA ASN A 110 -4.29 20.68 8.41
C ASN A 110 -4.48 19.40 9.22
N PHE A 111 -5.66 18.86 9.16
CA PHE A 111 -5.96 17.53 9.69
C PHE A 111 -5.97 16.54 8.53
N ARG A 112 -5.30 15.41 8.69
CA ARG A 112 -5.32 14.30 7.73
C ARG A 112 -5.53 13.00 8.48
N LEU A 113 -6.39 12.16 7.94
CA LEU A 113 -6.62 10.80 8.38
C LEU A 113 -6.50 9.88 7.18
N ASP A 114 -5.56 8.97 7.24
CA ASP A 114 -5.41 7.91 6.24
C ASP A 114 -5.72 6.57 6.90
N PHE A 115 -6.64 5.84 6.30
CA PHE A 115 -7.02 4.49 6.67
C PHE A 115 -6.74 3.56 5.50
N ARG A 116 -5.99 2.49 5.76
CA ARG A 116 -5.56 1.53 4.74
C ARG A 116 -5.84 0.12 5.20
N ILE A 117 -6.45 -0.66 4.32
CA ILE A 117 -6.59 -2.11 4.47
C ILE A 117 -5.91 -2.75 3.28
N ARG A 118 -4.92 -3.59 3.54
CA ARG A 118 -4.19 -4.34 2.53
C ARG A 118 -4.28 -5.82 2.84
N ASP A 119 -4.79 -6.57 1.87
CA ASP A 119 -4.79 -8.02 1.87
C ASP A 119 -3.71 -8.54 0.92
N ASN A 120 -2.85 -9.40 1.41
CA ASN A 120 -1.83 -10.08 0.64
C ASN A 120 -1.96 -11.58 0.86
N VAL A 121 -2.12 -12.35 -0.22
CA VAL A 121 -2.27 -13.80 -0.17
C VAL A 121 -1.29 -14.43 -1.15
N THR A 122 -0.52 -15.41 -0.68
CA THR A 122 0.35 -16.24 -1.49
C THR A 122 -0.20 -17.66 -1.49
N ALA A 123 -0.48 -18.19 -2.66
CA ALA A 123 -0.91 -19.54 -2.87
C ALA A 123 0.07 -20.28 -3.78
N ASN A 124 0.41 -21.52 -3.42
CA ASN A 124 1.21 -22.39 -4.26
C ASN A 124 0.35 -23.58 -4.67
N SER A 125 0.39 -23.91 -5.95
CA SER A 125 -0.31 -25.05 -6.53
C SER A 125 0.70 -25.92 -7.27
N ARG A 126 0.63 -27.21 -7.07
CA ARG A 126 1.38 -28.17 -7.89
C ARG A 126 0.48 -28.69 -8.98
N LEU A 127 0.92 -28.55 -10.23
CA LEU A 127 0.13 -28.93 -11.41
C LEU A 127 0.05 -30.45 -11.60
N ASP A 128 0.96 -31.20 -10.95
CA ASP A 128 1.00 -32.66 -10.99
C ASP A 128 0.08 -33.33 -9.91
N GLN A 129 -0.38 -32.55 -8.93
CA GLN A 129 -1.13 -33.04 -7.81
C GLN A 129 -2.30 -32.07 -7.56
N ASP A 130 -3.30 -31.99 -8.14
CA ASP A 130 -4.49 -31.15 -7.99
C ASP A 130 -4.71 -30.49 -6.58
N ASN A 131 -3.61 -30.08 -5.98
CA ASN A 131 -3.51 -29.53 -4.62
C ASN A 131 -3.07 -28.08 -4.68
N THR A 132 -3.93 -27.19 -4.19
CA THR A 132 -3.63 -25.77 -3.99
C THR A 132 -3.56 -25.47 -2.50
N PHE A 133 -2.42 -24.93 -2.06
CA PHE A 133 -2.23 -24.54 -0.67
C PHE A 133 -1.98 -23.05 -0.57
N ALA A 134 -2.69 -22.36 0.31
CA ALA A 134 -2.29 -21.03 0.75
C ALA A 134 -1.04 -21.16 1.61
N THR A 135 0.09 -20.68 1.12
CA THR A 135 1.39 -20.82 1.80
C THR A 135 1.74 -19.61 2.64
N GLY A 136 1.09 -18.48 2.41
CA GLY A 136 1.33 -17.25 3.14
C GLY A 136 0.25 -16.23 2.92
N GLY A 137 0.31 -15.18 3.70
CA GLY A 137 -0.56 -14.02 3.55
C GLY A 137 -0.84 -13.34 4.86
N SER A 138 -1.25 -12.08 4.75
CA SER A 138 -1.63 -11.26 5.89
C SER A 138 -2.66 -10.23 5.47
N ARG A 139 -3.45 -9.80 6.45
CA ARG A 139 -4.25 -8.59 6.39
C ARG A 139 -3.60 -7.52 7.23
N ASP A 140 -3.21 -6.43 6.57
CA ASP A 140 -2.59 -5.27 7.19
C ASP A 140 -3.64 -4.16 7.29
N ILE A 141 -3.87 -3.66 8.49
CA ILE A 141 -4.74 -2.52 8.75
C ILE A 141 -3.86 -1.41 9.30
N THR A 142 -3.85 -0.26 8.65
CA THR A 142 -3.08 0.92 9.06
C THR A 142 -4.00 2.10 9.24
N ILE A 143 -3.83 2.82 10.36
CA ILE A 143 -4.53 4.06 10.67
C ILE A 143 -3.47 5.11 10.99
N SER A 144 -3.46 6.20 10.24
CA SER A 144 -2.44 7.25 10.32
C SER A 144 -3.08 8.64 10.38
N PRO A 145 -3.63 9.06 11.54
CA PRO A 145 -4.04 10.44 11.75
C PRO A 145 -2.82 11.35 11.90
N SER A 146 -2.89 12.54 11.33
CA SER A 146 -1.90 13.59 11.51
C SER A 146 -2.54 14.97 11.58
N ILE A 147 -1.94 15.85 12.37
CA ILE A 147 -2.35 17.24 12.53
C ILE A 147 -1.10 18.09 12.32
N ASP A 148 -1.12 18.95 11.33
CA ASP A 148 -0.10 19.96 11.11
C ASP A 148 -0.68 21.33 11.47
N TYR A 149 -0.09 21.98 12.46
CA TYR A 149 -0.48 23.32 12.87
C TYR A 149 0.63 24.33 12.57
N PHE A 150 0.38 25.20 11.62
CA PHE A 150 1.28 26.28 11.24
C PHE A 150 0.94 27.51 12.08
N LEU A 151 1.81 27.85 13.03
CA LEU A 151 1.65 29.00 13.88
C LEU A 151 2.06 30.29 13.14
N ASN A 152 3.15 30.21 12.40
CA ASN A 152 3.68 31.26 11.53
C ASN A 152 4.64 30.63 10.50
N ASN A 153 5.25 31.46 9.64
CA ASN A 153 6.20 31.00 8.61
C ASN A 153 7.48 30.35 9.16
N ARG A 154 7.68 30.35 10.48
CA ARG A 154 8.88 29.82 11.14
C ARG A 154 8.60 28.64 12.05
N ILE A 155 7.37 28.49 12.51
CA ILE A 155 6.99 27.46 13.50
C ILE A 155 5.83 26.64 12.95
N ASN A 156 6.11 25.35 12.81
CA ASN A 156 5.14 24.33 12.48
C ASN A 156 5.16 23.26 13.60
N ILE A 157 4.00 22.91 14.10
CA ILE A 157 3.82 21.86 15.08
C ILE A 157 3.12 20.71 14.37
N LYS A 158 3.80 19.55 14.33
CA LYS A 158 3.27 18.35 13.73
C LYS A 158 3.01 17.32 14.81
N LEU A 159 1.77 16.84 14.87
CA LEU A 159 1.37 15.69 15.67
C LEU A 159 0.99 14.58 14.70
N TYR A 160 1.49 13.41 14.93
CA TYR A 160 1.15 12.24 14.14
C TYR A 160 1.01 11.02 15.03
N PHE A 161 0.17 10.12 14.59
CA PHE A 161 0.01 8.81 15.21
C PHE A 161 -0.09 7.80 14.07
N ASP A 162 0.63 6.70 14.17
CA ASP A 162 0.60 5.64 13.19
C ASP A 162 0.45 4.30 13.90
N GLN A 163 -0.62 3.59 13.57
CA GLN A 163 -0.87 2.26 14.09
C GLN A 163 -1.05 1.29 12.93
N ARG A 164 -0.21 0.28 12.88
CA ARG A 164 -0.30 -0.82 11.93
C ARG A 164 -0.54 -2.12 12.66
N ARG A 165 -1.59 -2.82 12.26
CA ARG A 165 -1.90 -4.17 12.73
C ARG A 165 -1.79 -5.15 11.57
N VAL A 166 -0.97 -6.17 11.74
CA VAL A 166 -0.77 -7.26 10.78
C VAL A 166 -1.39 -8.51 11.35
N ASN A 167 -2.38 -9.05 10.65
CA ASN A 167 -3.02 -10.31 10.99
C ASN A 167 -2.64 -11.35 9.93
N PRO A 168 -1.77 -12.31 10.24
CA PRO A 168 -1.42 -13.38 9.31
C PRO A 168 -2.59 -14.34 9.10
N TYR A 169 -2.71 -14.88 7.89
CA TYR A 169 -3.72 -15.88 7.57
C TYR A 169 -3.32 -17.30 7.99
N ILE A 170 -2.01 -17.51 8.21
CA ILE A 170 -1.47 -18.81 8.60
C ILE A 170 -1.23 -18.81 10.11
N SER A 171 -1.67 -19.86 10.78
CA SER A 171 -1.62 -20.01 12.24
C SER A 171 -0.18 -20.11 12.81
N SER A 172 0.83 -20.30 11.98
CA SER A 172 2.25 -20.32 12.40
C SER A 172 2.83 -18.97 12.78
N SER A 173 2.12 -17.87 12.48
CA SER A 173 2.58 -16.51 12.74
C SER A 173 1.63 -15.79 13.69
N ALA A 174 2.18 -15.06 14.66
CA ALA A 174 1.39 -14.27 15.59
C ALA A 174 1.01 -12.89 14.99
N PRO A 175 -0.14 -12.31 15.36
CA PRO A 175 -0.48 -10.95 15.00
C PRO A 175 0.55 -9.95 15.55
N ILE A 176 0.90 -8.95 14.76
CA ILE A 176 1.85 -7.91 15.13
C ILE A 176 1.12 -6.57 15.14
N VAL A 177 1.30 -5.81 16.21
CA VAL A 177 0.82 -4.44 16.33
C VAL A 177 2.01 -3.51 16.53
N ASN A 178 2.20 -2.57 15.60
CA ASN A 178 3.20 -1.53 15.68
C ASN A 178 2.50 -0.19 15.87
N THR A 179 2.93 0.58 16.86
CA THR A 179 2.42 1.92 17.15
C THR A 179 3.58 2.91 17.18
N ARG A 180 3.42 4.07 16.54
CA ARG A 180 4.35 5.19 16.56
C ARG A 180 3.57 6.49 16.82
N ALA A 181 4.12 7.36 17.64
CA ALA A 181 3.59 8.68 17.95
C ALA A 181 4.72 9.72 18.01
#